data_a8d80b1a42182bc5771c46410980e503
#
_entry.id   a8d80b1a42182bc5771c46410980e503
#
_cell.length_a   1.000
_cell.length_b   1.000
_cell.length_c   1.000
_cell.angle_alpha   90.00
_cell.angle_beta   90.00
_cell.angle_gamma   90.00
#
_symmetry.space_group_name_H-M   'P 1'
#
loop_
_entity.id
_entity.type
_entity.pdbx_description
1 polymer ?
#
loop_
_entity_poly.entity_id
_entity_poly.type
_entity_poly.pdbx_seq_one_letter_code
_entity_poly.pdbx_strand_id
1 'polypeptide(L)'
;MSSITIEELKQLPENSYQIIDIRDEIEISHGAVKGAVACKPEEILSNPDVDKAKKLVICCSRGINSKEVAENLTEEGLDAVSLERGYIAWLMDVMKNSQDEDFAKNVEISLR
;
A
#
# COMPACT_ATOMS: atom_id res chain seq x y z
N MET A 1 16.09 -5.17 3.22
CA MET A 1 14.92 -5.50 4.04
C MET A 1 13.71 -5.72 3.17
N SER A 2 12.93 -6.72 3.50
CA SER A 2 11.77 -7.07 2.69
C SER A 2 10.47 -6.41 3.16
N SER A 3 10.49 -5.65 4.25
CA SER A 3 9.28 -5.00 4.75
C SER A 3 9.56 -3.61 5.31
N ILE A 4 8.48 -2.82 5.37
CA ILE A 4 8.52 -1.45 5.89
C ILE A 4 7.27 -1.23 6.75
N THR A 5 7.41 -0.55 7.88
CA THR A 5 6.26 -0.21 8.72
C THR A 5 5.56 1.03 8.19
N ILE A 6 4.32 1.26 8.64
CA ILE A 6 3.59 2.48 8.25
C ILE A 6 4.33 3.73 8.75
N GLU A 7 4.95 3.66 9.91
CA GLU A 7 5.72 4.78 10.46
C GLU A 7 6.93 5.09 9.60
N GLU A 8 7.65 4.06 9.16
CA GLU A 8 8.78 4.23 8.26
C GLU A 8 8.35 4.76 6.90
N LEU A 9 7.21 4.27 6.39
CA LEU A 9 6.65 4.75 5.11
C LEU A 9 6.39 6.26 5.18
N LYS A 10 5.83 6.73 6.27
CA LYS A 10 5.52 8.15 6.44
C LYS A 10 6.77 9.03 6.51
N GLN A 11 7.92 8.45 6.77
CA GLN A 11 9.20 9.17 6.79
C GLN A 11 9.82 9.32 5.41
N LEU A 12 9.35 8.56 4.43
CA LEU A 12 9.92 8.62 3.09
C LEU A 12 9.54 9.94 2.40
N PRO A 13 10.48 10.52 1.63
CA PRO A 13 10.16 11.73 0.86
C PRO A 13 9.04 11.45 -0.14
N GLU A 14 8.15 12.42 -0.33
CA GLU A 14 7.14 12.33 -1.37
C GLU A 14 7.80 12.11 -2.71
N ASN A 15 7.16 11.34 -3.56
CA ASN A 15 7.63 11.00 -4.90
C ASN A 15 8.86 10.09 -4.92
N SER A 16 9.36 9.62 -3.76
CA SER A 16 10.47 8.67 -3.72
C SER A 16 10.00 7.23 -3.77
N TYR A 17 8.71 7.00 -3.61
CA TYR A 17 8.13 5.67 -3.55
C TYR A 17 6.78 5.65 -4.25
N GLN A 18 6.31 4.45 -4.50
CA GLN A 18 4.99 4.23 -5.09
C GLN A 18 4.35 3.04 -4.37
N ILE A 19 3.11 3.18 -3.97
CA ILE A 19 2.39 2.08 -3.31
C ILE A 19 1.67 1.27 -4.38
N ILE A 20 1.91 -0.04 -4.38
CA ILE A 20 1.28 -0.97 -5.31
C ILE A 20 0.32 -1.85 -4.53
N ASP A 21 -0.96 -1.72 -4.80
CA ASP A 21 -2.00 -2.48 -4.12
C ASP A 21 -2.31 -3.74 -4.92
N ILE A 22 -1.94 -4.90 -4.35
CA ILE A 22 -2.11 -6.19 -5.02
C ILE A 22 -3.35 -6.94 -4.57
N ARG A 23 -4.24 -6.29 -3.82
CA ARG A 23 -5.50 -6.90 -3.40
C ARG A 23 -6.43 -7.07 -4.60
N ASP A 24 -7.49 -7.85 -4.44
CA ASP A 24 -8.45 -8.05 -5.52
C ASP A 24 -9.34 -6.80 -5.70
N GLU A 25 -10.07 -6.76 -6.82
CA GLU A 25 -10.89 -5.62 -7.18
C GLU A 25 -12.01 -5.35 -6.18
N ILE A 26 -12.56 -6.40 -5.60
CA ILE A 26 -13.65 -6.27 -4.63
C ILE A 26 -13.13 -5.57 -3.37
N GLU A 27 -11.99 -6.01 -2.86
CA GLU A 27 -11.39 -5.40 -1.69
C GLU A 27 -11.05 -3.92 -1.94
N ILE A 28 -10.45 -3.63 -3.09
CA ILE A 28 -10.06 -2.27 -3.45
C ILE A 28 -11.29 -1.37 -3.59
N SER A 29 -12.40 -1.91 -4.09
CA SER A 29 -13.63 -1.14 -4.24
C SER A 29 -14.23 -0.68 -2.91
N HIS A 30 -13.90 -1.37 -1.82
CA HIS A 30 -14.35 -1.01 -0.48
C HIS A 30 -13.42 -0.04 0.25
N GLY A 31 -12.31 0.31 -0.36
CA GLY A 31 -11.36 1.27 0.19
C GLY A 31 -9.94 0.90 -0.17
N ALA A 32 -9.12 1.91 -0.43
CA ALA A 32 -7.74 1.72 -0.84
C ALA A 32 -6.86 2.83 -0.30
N VAL A 33 -5.55 2.58 -0.28
CA VAL A 33 -4.59 3.60 0.09
C VAL A 33 -4.61 4.69 -0.98
N LYS A 34 -4.75 5.93 -0.55
CA LYS A 34 -4.79 7.06 -1.47
C LYS A 34 -3.51 7.11 -2.32
N GLY A 35 -3.68 7.19 -3.62
CA GLY A 35 -2.56 7.29 -4.55
C GLY A 35 -1.92 5.97 -4.92
N ALA A 36 -2.38 4.86 -4.38
CA ALA A 36 -1.84 3.55 -4.72
C ALA A 36 -2.24 3.14 -6.13
N VAL A 37 -1.34 2.41 -6.79
CA VAL A 37 -1.61 1.81 -8.09
C VAL A 37 -2.13 0.40 -7.86
N ALA A 38 -3.34 0.11 -8.33
CA ALA A 38 -3.91 -1.23 -8.25
C ALA A 38 -3.31 -2.08 -9.37
N CYS A 39 -2.70 -3.20 -9.00
CA CYS A 39 -1.99 -4.03 -9.97
C CYS A 39 -1.84 -5.44 -9.43
N LYS A 40 -2.14 -6.43 -10.25
CA LYS A 40 -1.91 -7.82 -9.87
C LYS A 40 -0.40 -8.11 -9.81
N PRO A 41 0.04 -8.99 -8.91
CA PRO A 41 1.47 -9.27 -8.78
C PRO A 41 2.17 -9.63 -10.09
N GLU A 42 1.53 -10.46 -10.90
CA GLU A 42 2.11 -10.92 -12.16
C GLU A 42 2.19 -9.84 -13.24
N GLU A 43 1.53 -8.72 -13.03
CA GLU A 43 1.50 -7.62 -14.00
C GLU A 43 2.38 -6.44 -13.61
N ILE A 44 3.00 -6.47 -12.44
CA ILE A 44 3.78 -5.33 -11.95
C ILE A 44 4.91 -4.94 -12.90
N LEU A 45 5.65 -5.93 -13.40
CA LEU A 45 6.79 -5.65 -14.27
C LEU A 45 6.39 -5.04 -15.61
N SER A 46 5.20 -5.36 -16.09
CA SER A 46 4.73 -4.89 -17.41
C SER A 46 3.79 -3.69 -17.33
N ASN A 47 3.33 -3.32 -16.14
CA ASN A 47 2.37 -2.23 -16.00
C ASN A 47 3.06 -0.88 -16.16
N PRO A 48 2.66 -0.07 -17.16
CA PRO A 48 3.30 1.23 -17.40
C PRO A 48 3.06 2.25 -16.29
N ASP A 49 2.05 2.04 -15.44
CA ASP A 49 1.76 2.94 -14.32
C ASP A 49 2.67 2.68 -13.12
N VAL A 50 3.43 1.58 -13.14
CA VAL A 50 4.40 1.26 -12.09
C VAL A 50 5.75 1.87 -12.44
N ASP A 51 6.23 2.78 -11.61
CA ASP A 51 7.53 3.43 -11.79
C ASP A 51 8.63 2.55 -11.17
N LYS A 52 9.30 1.79 -12.01
CA LYS A 52 10.30 0.82 -11.59
C LYS A 52 11.61 1.45 -11.11
N ALA A 53 11.75 2.75 -11.26
CA ALA A 53 12.90 3.51 -10.74
C ALA A 53 12.71 3.93 -9.30
N LYS A 54 11.48 3.83 -8.78
CA LYS A 54 11.17 4.21 -7.41
C LYS A 54 11.14 2.99 -6.48
N LYS A 55 11.17 3.25 -5.19
CA LYS A 55 10.89 2.22 -4.19
C LYS A 55 9.43 1.80 -4.33
N LEU A 56 9.18 0.51 -4.51
CA LEU A 56 7.83 -0.03 -4.62
C LEU A 56 7.42 -0.59 -3.26
N VAL A 57 6.36 -0.05 -2.71
CA VAL A 57 5.80 -0.50 -1.42
C VAL A 57 4.59 -1.37 -1.75
N ILE A 58 4.74 -2.66 -1.60
CA ILE A 58 3.71 -3.63 -1.97
C ILE A 58 2.71 -3.77 -0.83
N CYS A 59 1.44 -3.53 -1.13
CA CYS A 59 0.37 -3.54 -0.14
C CYS A 59 -0.64 -4.64 -0.45
N CYS A 60 -0.84 -5.53 0.51
CA CYS A 60 -1.92 -6.52 0.47
C CYS A 60 -2.80 -6.30 1.71
N SER A 61 -3.74 -7.22 1.98
CA SER A 61 -4.68 -7.02 3.07
C SER A 61 -4.01 -6.99 4.45
N ARG A 62 -3.10 -7.94 4.71
CA ARG A 62 -2.48 -8.14 6.02
C ARG A 62 -0.96 -8.16 6.03
N GLY A 63 -0.33 -7.93 4.88
CA GLY A 63 1.13 -7.93 4.80
C GLY A 63 1.76 -9.32 4.63
N ILE A 64 0.98 -10.33 4.31
CA ILE A 64 1.48 -11.70 4.14
C ILE A 64 1.90 -11.96 2.69
N ASN A 65 0.95 -11.82 1.77
CA ASN A 65 1.21 -12.07 0.34
C ASN A 65 2.22 -11.08 -0.23
N SER A 66 2.17 -9.85 0.25
CA SER A 66 3.07 -8.79 -0.24
C SER A 66 4.54 -9.07 0.04
N LYS A 67 4.85 -9.85 1.08
CA LYS A 67 6.25 -10.21 1.38
C LYS A 67 6.86 -11.02 0.25
N GLU A 68 6.15 -12.05 -0.21
CA GLU A 68 6.63 -12.88 -1.30
C GLU A 68 6.77 -12.07 -2.59
N VAL A 69 5.78 -11.24 -2.87
CA VAL A 69 5.82 -10.38 -4.06
C VAL A 69 7.01 -9.43 -4.00
N ALA A 70 7.24 -8.79 -2.86
CA ALA A 70 8.38 -7.88 -2.70
C ALA A 70 9.71 -8.60 -2.87
N GLU A 71 9.84 -9.81 -2.32
CA GLU A 71 11.06 -10.60 -2.47
C GLU A 71 11.31 -10.97 -3.93
N ASN A 72 10.26 -11.38 -4.64
CA ASN A 72 10.38 -11.73 -6.06
C ASN A 72 10.80 -10.52 -6.90
N LEU A 73 10.24 -9.34 -6.62
CA LEU A 73 10.61 -8.12 -7.31
C LEU A 73 12.05 -7.69 -7.01
N THR A 74 12.48 -7.90 -5.77
CA THR A 74 13.87 -7.63 -5.38
C THR A 74 14.84 -8.52 -6.15
N GLU A 75 14.49 -9.78 -6.35
CA GLU A 75 15.30 -10.69 -7.16
C GLU A 75 15.38 -10.24 -8.62
N GLU A 76 14.35 -9.55 -9.10
CA GLU A 76 14.33 -8.99 -10.45
C GLU A 76 15.08 -7.64 -10.55
N GLY A 77 15.67 -7.19 -9.46
CA GLY A 77 16.46 -5.97 -9.45
C GLY A 77 15.73 -4.70 -9.06
N LEU A 78 14.47 -4.81 -8.64
CA LEU A 78 13.71 -3.65 -8.22
C LEU A 78 13.87 -3.38 -6.72
N ASP A 79 13.67 -2.12 -6.32
CA ASP A 79 13.66 -1.75 -4.92
C ASP A 79 12.24 -1.94 -4.39
N ALA A 80 11.95 -3.11 -3.85
CA ALA A 80 10.60 -3.46 -3.41
C ALA A 80 10.60 -3.92 -1.96
N VAL A 81 9.61 -3.44 -1.21
CA VAL A 81 9.39 -3.83 0.18
C VAL A 81 7.89 -4.08 0.39
N SER A 82 7.58 -4.89 1.39
CA SER A 82 6.20 -5.18 1.77
C SER A 82 5.77 -4.20 2.86
N LEU A 83 4.57 -3.63 2.73
CA LEU A 83 4.01 -2.84 3.83
C LEU A 83 3.59 -3.79 4.94
N GLU A 84 4.24 -3.68 6.08
CA GLU A 84 3.96 -4.52 7.23
C GLU A 84 2.52 -4.33 7.68
N ARG A 85 1.79 -5.42 7.84
CA ARG A 85 0.37 -5.47 8.17
C ARG A 85 -0.54 -4.90 7.06
N GLY A 86 0.03 -4.52 5.93
CA GLY A 86 -0.71 -4.16 4.72
C GLY A 86 -1.74 -3.05 4.88
N TYR A 87 -2.85 -3.20 4.19
CA TYR A 87 -3.93 -2.21 4.21
C TYR A 87 -4.47 -1.95 5.62
N ILE A 88 -4.45 -2.97 6.47
CA ILE A 88 -4.91 -2.81 7.87
C ILE A 88 -4.06 -1.78 8.59
N ALA A 89 -2.74 -1.82 8.41
CA ALA A 89 -1.84 -0.85 9.04
C ALA A 89 -2.13 0.58 8.57
N TRP A 90 -2.35 0.74 7.27
CA TRP A 90 -2.68 2.06 6.71
C TRP A 90 -4.01 2.55 7.26
N LEU A 91 -5.01 1.68 7.28
CA LEU A 91 -6.34 2.05 7.76
C LEU A 91 -6.31 2.44 9.24
N MET A 92 -5.60 1.68 10.05
CA MET A 92 -5.47 1.99 11.48
C MET A 92 -4.74 3.32 11.69
N ASP A 93 -3.73 3.60 10.87
CA ASP A 93 -3.00 4.86 10.94
C ASP A 93 -3.91 6.04 10.60
N VAL A 94 -4.70 5.92 9.54
CA VAL A 94 -5.66 6.94 9.15
C VAL A 94 -6.67 7.19 10.27
N MET A 95 -7.21 6.13 10.84
CA MET A 95 -8.18 6.24 11.94
C MET A 95 -7.56 6.88 13.18
N LYS A 96 -6.32 6.55 13.49
CA LYS A 96 -5.62 7.09 14.65
C LYS A 96 -5.31 8.58 14.50
N ASN A 97 -4.89 8.98 13.31
CA ASN A 97 -4.43 10.35 13.05
C ASN A 97 -5.55 11.27 12.56
N SER A 98 -6.71 10.73 12.24
CA SER A 98 -7.86 11.50 11.74
C SER A 98 -8.95 11.57 12.80
N GLN A 99 -8.57 11.97 14.02
CA GLN A 99 -9.54 12.16 15.11
C GLN A 99 -10.18 13.53 15.04
N ASP A 100 -10.12 14.17 13.88
CA ASP A 100 -10.77 15.45 13.68
C ASP A 100 -12.24 15.23 13.31
N GLU A 101 -12.98 16.32 13.29
CA GLU A 101 -14.41 16.29 13.01
C GLU A 101 -14.72 15.78 11.62
N ASP A 102 -13.88 16.08 10.65
CA ASP A 102 -14.11 15.68 9.26
C ASP A 102 -14.03 14.16 9.11
N PHE A 103 -13.04 13.54 9.75
CA PHE A 103 -12.92 12.10 9.72
C PHE A 103 -14.10 11.43 10.42
N ALA A 104 -14.47 11.92 11.59
CA ALA A 104 -15.59 11.39 12.36
C ALA A 104 -16.89 11.44 11.56
N LYS A 105 -17.12 12.53 10.84
CA LYS A 105 -18.29 12.68 9.98
C LYS A 105 -18.28 11.65 8.86
N ASN A 106 -17.12 11.45 8.23
CA ASN A 106 -17.00 10.49 7.13
C ASN A 106 -17.23 9.06 7.61
N VAL A 107 -16.75 8.73 8.81
CA VAL A 107 -16.97 7.42 9.40
C VAL A 107 -18.45 7.20 9.70
N GLU A 108 -19.12 8.18 10.28
CA GLU A 108 -20.54 8.10 10.56
C GLU A 108 -21.37 7.89 9.30
N ILE A 109 -21.04 8.63 8.25
CA ILE A 109 -21.73 8.49 6.96
C ILE A 109 -21.54 7.08 6.41
N SER A 110 -20.33 6.54 6.52
CA SER A 110 -20.01 5.21 6.01
C SER A 110 -20.75 4.11 6.75
N LEU A 111 -21.07 4.32 8.02
CA LEU A 111 -21.76 3.33 8.84
C LEU A 111 -23.29 3.39 8.70
N ARG A 112 -23.82 4.40 8.07
CA ARG A 112 -25.25 4.55 7.82
C ARG A 112 -25.62 3.91 6.49
#